data_56b56d7cef8d79a77c02f37390e80a32
#
_entry.id   56b56d7cef8d79a77c02f37390e80a32
#
_cell.length_a   1.000
_cell.length_b   1.000
_cell.length_c   1.000
_cell.angle_alpha   90.00
_cell.angle_beta   90.00
_cell.angle_gamma   90.00
#
_symmetry.space_group_name_H-M   'P 1'
#
loop_
_entity.id
_entity.type
_entity.pdbx_description
1 polymer ?
#
loop_
_entity_poly.entity_id
_entity_poly.type
_entity_poly.pdbx_seq_one_letter_code
_entity_poly.pdbx_strand_id
1 'polypeptide(L)'
;MAKTDKTLDLERRLWFATNKTGVFGCFEVTIGFRGRERVDYLTYDTKGVWRCYEIKVSKEDFYSESKITFVGNYNYFVMPDELYEIVQADIPSHIGVHNGSFCIKR
;
A
#
# COMPACT_ATOMS: atom_id res chain seq x y z
N MET A 1 10.39 -3.57 14.69
CA MET A 1 11.45 -2.91 13.92
C MET A 1 11.01 -1.50 13.56
N ALA A 2 11.88 -0.53 13.71
CA ALA A 2 11.55 0.85 13.43
C ALA A 2 11.42 1.08 11.92
N LYS A 3 10.47 1.90 11.54
CA LYS A 3 10.27 2.27 10.14
C LYS A 3 11.33 3.26 9.69
N THR A 4 11.76 3.15 8.43
CA THR A 4 12.71 4.09 7.87
C THR A 4 12.03 5.43 7.58
N ASP A 5 12.84 6.49 7.40
CA ASP A 5 12.31 7.80 7.04
C ASP A 5 11.56 7.77 5.70
N LYS A 6 12.03 6.94 4.76
CA LYS A 6 11.36 6.76 3.47
C LYS A 6 9.96 6.17 3.63
N THR A 7 9.83 5.17 4.50
CA THR A 7 8.54 4.55 4.79
C THR A 7 7.59 5.56 5.42
N LEU A 8 8.06 6.29 6.42
CA LEU A 8 7.24 7.30 7.09
C LEU A 8 6.80 8.41 6.14
N ASP A 9 7.67 8.83 5.23
CA ASP A 9 7.35 9.84 4.24
C ASP A 9 6.26 9.35 3.29
N LEU A 10 6.37 8.12 2.79
CA LEU A 10 5.35 7.54 1.94
C LEU A 10 4.01 7.38 2.65
N GLU A 11 4.02 6.97 3.91
CA GLU A 11 2.81 6.86 4.73
C GLU A 11 2.11 8.21 4.85
N ARG A 12 2.88 9.25 5.14
CA ARG A 12 2.33 10.60 5.29
C ARG A 12 1.71 11.09 4.00
N ARG A 13 2.40 10.93 2.88
CA ARG A 13 1.89 11.33 1.58
C ARG A 13 0.62 10.56 1.20
N LEU A 14 0.63 9.26 1.44
CA LEU A 14 -0.51 8.40 1.15
C LEU A 14 -1.73 8.82 1.97
N TRP A 15 -1.51 9.11 3.25
CA TRP A 15 -2.57 9.59 4.12
C TRP A 15 -3.20 10.87 3.56
N PHE A 16 -2.39 11.86 3.20
CA PHE A 16 -2.90 13.11 2.64
C PHE A 16 -3.62 12.90 1.31
N ALA A 17 -3.08 12.03 0.46
CA ALA A 17 -3.68 11.78 -0.85
C ALA A 17 -5.04 11.08 -0.76
N THR A 18 -5.25 10.27 0.28
CA THR A 18 -6.48 9.49 0.46
C THR A 18 -7.44 10.07 1.49
N ASN A 19 -7.03 11.09 2.25
CA ASN A 19 -7.83 11.67 3.31
C ASN A 19 -8.90 12.61 2.73
N LYS A 20 -10.06 12.03 2.45
CA LYS A 20 -11.19 12.73 1.84
C LYS A 20 -12.45 12.44 2.63
N THR A 21 -13.46 13.31 2.48
CA THR A 21 -14.77 13.07 3.08
C THR A 21 -15.32 11.74 2.56
N GLY A 22 -15.76 10.90 3.48
CA GLY A 22 -16.32 9.58 3.15
C GLY A 22 -15.29 8.49 2.94
N VAL A 23 -14.01 8.77 3.19
CA VAL A 23 -12.94 7.77 3.13
C VAL A 23 -12.29 7.65 4.50
N PHE A 24 -12.20 6.42 4.99
CA PHE A 24 -11.61 6.11 6.29
C PHE A 24 -10.34 5.30 6.07
N GLY A 25 -9.22 5.77 6.60
CA GLY A 25 -7.93 5.09 6.44
C GLY A 25 -7.35 4.66 7.77
N CYS A 26 -6.67 3.52 7.77
CA CYS A 26 -6.02 2.99 8.97
C CYS A 26 -4.74 2.27 8.58
N PHE A 27 -3.66 2.58 9.30
CA PHE A 27 -2.38 1.93 9.10
C PHE A 27 -2.28 0.65 9.93
N GLU A 28 -1.51 -0.31 9.41
CA GLU A 28 -1.15 -1.55 10.11
C GLU A 28 -2.36 -2.31 10.63
N VAL A 29 -3.34 -2.51 9.73
CA VAL A 29 -4.57 -3.22 10.07
C VAL A 29 -4.31 -4.72 10.07
N THR A 30 -4.55 -5.35 11.21
CA THR A 30 -4.49 -6.80 11.33
C THR A 30 -5.84 -7.38 10.93
N ILE A 31 -5.83 -8.31 9.99
CA ILE A 31 -7.04 -8.97 9.51
C ILE A 31 -6.88 -10.48 9.60
N GLY A 32 -7.97 -11.19 9.53
CA GLY A 32 -7.97 -12.64 9.59
C GLY A 32 -8.16 -13.16 11.01
N PHE A 33 -8.56 -14.42 11.09
CA PHE A 33 -9.02 -15.06 12.32
C PHE A 33 -7.94 -15.16 13.40
N ARG A 34 -6.68 -15.30 13.00
CA ARG A 34 -5.58 -15.49 13.95
C ARG A 34 -4.64 -14.27 14.04
N GLY A 35 -5.03 -13.15 13.44
CA GLY A 35 -4.23 -11.94 13.49
C GLY A 35 -2.87 -12.06 12.79
N ARG A 36 -2.75 -12.98 11.83
CA ARG A 36 -1.49 -13.24 11.14
C ARG A 36 -1.30 -12.43 9.86
N GLU A 37 -2.36 -11.84 9.37
CA GLU A 37 -2.33 -11.06 8.14
C GLU A 37 -2.47 -9.60 8.48
N ARG A 38 -1.57 -8.78 7.94
CA ARG A 38 -1.56 -7.36 8.21
C ARG A 38 -1.43 -6.59 6.91
N VAL A 39 -2.27 -5.58 6.76
CA VAL A 39 -2.26 -4.64 5.65
C VAL A 39 -1.55 -3.38 6.12
N ASP A 40 -0.58 -2.88 5.37
CA ASP A 40 0.18 -1.69 5.76
C ASP A 40 -0.72 -0.47 5.87
N TYR A 41 -1.63 -0.29 4.92
CA TYR A 41 -2.61 0.78 4.95
C TYR A 41 -3.89 0.31 4.27
N LEU A 42 -5.01 0.55 4.89
CA LEU A 42 -6.32 0.12 4.40
C LEU A 42 -7.25 1.32 4.37
N THR A 43 -7.95 1.54 3.25
CA THR A 43 -9.01 2.52 3.20
C THR A 43 -10.35 1.85 2.93
N TYR A 44 -11.40 2.44 3.48
CA TYR A 44 -12.77 2.02 3.28
C TYR A 44 -13.61 3.27 3.05
N ASP A 45 -14.42 3.27 2.00
CA ASP A 45 -15.26 4.44 1.71
C ASP A 45 -16.75 4.13 1.94
N THR A 46 -17.56 5.19 1.90
CA THR A 46 -19.00 5.08 2.16
C THR A 46 -19.75 4.30 1.09
N LYS A 47 -19.11 3.98 -0.02
CA LYS A 47 -19.67 3.13 -1.07
C LYS A 47 -19.36 1.66 -0.84
N GLY A 48 -18.67 1.33 0.25
CA GLY A 48 -18.30 -0.04 0.58
C GLY A 48 -17.08 -0.55 -0.17
N VAL A 49 -16.25 0.33 -0.69
CA VAL A 49 -15.05 -0.07 -1.42
C VAL A 49 -13.84 -0.11 -0.49
N TRP A 50 -13.16 -1.24 -0.46
CA TRP A 50 -11.96 -1.48 0.33
C TRP A 50 -10.74 -1.43 -0.58
N ARG A 51 -9.72 -0.69 -0.16
CA ARG A 51 -8.44 -0.60 -0.87
C ARG A 51 -7.31 -0.96 0.07
N CYS A 52 -6.51 -1.93 -0.32
CA CYS A 52 -5.33 -2.35 0.45
C CYS A 52 -4.07 -1.78 -0.20
N TYR A 53 -3.16 -1.27 0.62
CA TYR A 53 -1.91 -0.67 0.16
C TYR A 53 -0.75 -1.34 0.89
N GLU A 54 0.22 -1.82 0.13
CA GLU A 54 1.44 -2.43 0.65
C GLU A 54 2.61 -1.52 0.31
N ILE A 55 3.33 -1.07 1.34
CA ILE A 55 4.40 -0.07 1.17
C ILE A 55 5.74 -0.76 0.97
N LYS A 56 6.42 -0.45 -0.12
CA LYS A 56 7.75 -0.95 -0.46
C LYS A 56 8.65 0.23 -0.77
N VAL A 57 9.83 0.29 -0.15
CA VAL A 57 10.73 1.45 -0.28
C VAL A 57 12.02 1.14 -0.97
N SER A 58 12.36 -0.14 -1.16
CA SER A 58 13.59 -0.54 -1.81
C SER A 58 13.39 -1.82 -2.61
N LYS A 59 14.34 -2.13 -3.50
CA LYS A 59 14.32 -3.35 -4.28
C LYS A 59 14.36 -4.59 -3.37
N GLU A 60 15.19 -4.55 -2.34
CA GLU A 60 15.29 -5.64 -1.37
C GLU A 60 13.96 -5.85 -0.64
N ASP A 61 13.32 -4.75 -0.26
CA ASP A 61 12.03 -4.79 0.41
C ASP A 61 10.96 -5.38 -0.51
N PHE A 62 10.94 -4.95 -1.77
CA PHE A 62 9.96 -5.44 -2.76
C PHE A 62 10.08 -6.95 -2.98
N TYR A 63 11.29 -7.46 -3.09
CA TYR A 63 11.53 -8.89 -3.34
C TYR A 63 11.65 -9.72 -2.06
N SER A 64 11.43 -9.13 -0.89
CA SER A 64 11.47 -9.87 0.37
C SER A 64 10.35 -10.91 0.43
N GLU A 65 10.56 -11.94 1.26
CA GLU A 65 9.57 -13.01 1.43
C GLU A 65 8.45 -12.64 2.41
N SER A 66 8.34 -11.37 2.80
CA SER A 66 7.27 -10.96 3.71
C SER A 66 5.91 -11.18 3.07
N LYS A 67 4.98 -11.62 3.90
CA LYS A 67 3.62 -11.89 3.44
C LYS A 67 2.92 -10.60 3.05
N ILE A 68 2.33 -10.59 1.86
CA ILE A 68 1.55 -9.47 1.35
C ILE A 68 0.08 -9.85 1.43
N THR A 69 -0.73 -8.99 2.02
CA THR A 69 -2.16 -9.22 2.15
C THR A 69 -2.93 -8.27 1.23
N PHE A 70 -3.43 -8.81 0.13
CA PHE A 70 -4.24 -8.07 -0.82
C PHE A 70 -5.65 -8.66 -0.85
N VAL A 71 -6.52 -8.16 0.02
CA VAL A 71 -7.89 -8.65 0.18
C VAL A 71 -8.96 -7.59 -0.10
N GLY A 72 -8.56 -6.42 -0.57
CA GLY A 72 -9.49 -5.35 -0.90
C GLY A 72 -10.13 -5.53 -2.26
N ASN A 73 -11.11 -4.68 -2.55
CA ASN A 73 -11.68 -4.59 -3.89
C ASN A 73 -10.62 -4.12 -4.89
N TYR A 74 -9.72 -3.25 -4.43
CA TYR A 74 -8.55 -2.80 -5.17
C TYR A 74 -7.33 -2.93 -4.29
N ASN A 75 -6.21 -3.31 -4.89
CA ASN A 75 -4.97 -3.57 -4.15
C ASN A 75 -3.81 -2.87 -4.85
N TYR A 76 -2.95 -2.24 -4.05
CA TYR A 76 -1.87 -1.39 -4.58
C TYR A 76 -0.56 -1.66 -3.86
N PHE A 77 0.54 -1.55 -4.62
CA PHE A 77 1.84 -1.26 -4.02
C PHE A 77 2.00 0.25 -3.91
N VAL A 78 2.64 0.70 -2.84
CA VAL A 78 3.03 2.11 -2.67
C VAL A 78 4.54 2.16 -2.67
N MET A 79 5.13 2.87 -3.62
CA MET A 79 6.57 2.90 -3.77
C MET A 79 7.03 4.20 -4.45
N PRO A 80 8.30 4.59 -4.24
CA PRO A 80 8.86 5.74 -4.97
C PRO A 80 8.90 5.45 -6.46
N ASP A 81 8.85 6.50 -7.28
CA ASP A 81 8.88 6.38 -8.74
C ASP A 81 10.14 5.62 -9.21
N GLU A 82 11.28 5.88 -8.58
CA GLU A 82 12.55 5.21 -8.92
C GLU A 82 12.45 3.69 -8.74
N LEU A 83 11.81 3.26 -7.68
CA LEU A 83 11.63 1.83 -7.44
C LEU A 83 10.67 1.22 -8.46
N TYR A 84 9.60 1.92 -8.79
CA TYR A 84 8.65 1.45 -9.79
C TYR A 84 9.35 1.19 -11.14
N GLU A 85 10.24 2.08 -11.56
CA GLU A 85 10.97 1.91 -12.81
C GLU A 85 11.80 0.62 -12.82
N ILE A 86 12.31 0.22 -11.66
CA ILE A 86 13.14 -0.99 -11.53
C ILE A 86 12.29 -2.26 -11.53
N VAL A 87 11.16 -2.26 -10.81
CA VAL A 87 10.40 -3.49 -10.52
C VAL A 87 9.11 -3.62 -11.32
N GLN A 88 8.77 -2.67 -12.18
CA GLN A 88 7.46 -2.63 -12.83
C GLN A 88 7.11 -3.92 -13.57
N ALA A 89 8.08 -4.60 -14.15
CA ALA A 89 7.84 -5.84 -14.89
C ALA A 89 7.40 -6.99 -14.00
N ASP A 90 7.70 -6.93 -12.70
CA ASP A 90 7.38 -7.98 -11.74
C ASP A 90 6.11 -7.68 -10.93
N ILE A 91 5.42 -6.60 -11.25
CA ILE A 91 4.16 -6.26 -10.59
C ILE A 91 3.01 -6.91 -11.36
N PRO A 92 2.18 -7.73 -10.68
CA PRO A 92 1.02 -8.34 -11.34
C PRO A 92 0.12 -7.31 -12.00
N SER A 93 -0.43 -7.65 -13.15
CA SER A 93 -1.23 -6.71 -13.96
C SER A 93 -2.47 -6.19 -13.23
N HIS A 94 -3.00 -6.98 -12.30
CA HIS A 94 -4.22 -6.62 -11.55
C HIS A 94 -3.93 -5.78 -10.30
N ILE A 95 -2.66 -5.52 -9.99
CA ILE A 95 -2.27 -4.72 -8.83
C ILE A 95 -1.88 -3.32 -9.30
N GLY A 96 -2.45 -2.31 -8.67
CA GLY A 96 -2.12 -0.92 -8.96
C GLY A 96 -0.84 -0.46 -8.27
N VAL A 97 -0.38 0.72 -8.61
CA VAL A 97 0.80 1.33 -7.99
C VAL A 97 0.49 2.79 -7.68
N HIS A 98 0.84 3.19 -6.47
CA HIS A 98 0.69 4.56 -5.98
C HIS A 98 2.06 5.05 -5.50
N ASN A 99 2.41 6.31 -5.77
CA ASN A 99 3.71 6.84 -5.35
C ASN A 99 3.66 7.65 -4.05
N GLY A 100 2.54 7.59 -3.35
CA GLY A 100 2.31 8.36 -2.14
C GLY A 100 1.54 9.66 -2.41
N SER A 101 1.59 10.16 -3.62
CA SER A 101 0.89 11.39 -3.99
C SER A 101 -0.27 11.12 -4.94
N PHE A 102 -0.07 10.23 -5.91
CA PHE A 102 -1.12 9.84 -6.85
C PHE A 102 -0.87 8.44 -7.40
N CYS A 103 -1.93 7.89 -7.99
CA CYS A 103 -1.88 6.55 -8.58
C CYS A 103 -1.20 6.62 -9.95
N ILE A 104 -0.12 5.86 -10.12
CA ILE A 104 0.65 5.85 -11.36
C ILE A 104 0.34 4.62 -12.22
N LYS A 105 -0.33 3.62 -11.65
CA LYS A 105 -0.80 2.43 -12.36
C LYS A 105 -2.08 1.94 -11.72
N ARG A 106 -3.08 1.70 -12.52
CA ARG A 106 -4.36 1.14 -12.07
C ARG A 106 -4.47 -0.33 -12.38
#